data_b76dbe18e88ffd9de3dc5c49360ef881
#
_entry.id   b76dbe18e88ffd9de3dc5c49360ef881
#
_cell.length_a   1.000
_cell.length_b   1.000
_cell.length_c   1.000
_cell.angle_alpha   90.00
_cell.angle_beta   90.00
_cell.angle_gamma   90.00
#
_symmetry.space_group_name_H-M   'P 1'
#
loop_
_entity.id
_entity.type
_entity.pdbx_description
1 polymer ?
#
loop_
_entity_poly.entity_id
_entity_poly.type
_entity_poly.pdbx_seq_one_letter_code
_entity_poly.pdbx_strand_id
1 'polypeptide(L)'
;MQRAYGGNAKVETSGGTDASVQVTGSSVTITGGRSGNVFGGYASARSDAGNAYAAARGNAVHLQGGVYQTVYGGMAEAQTNAGSSTAIAEGNTVYISGGNYNMHGSSIVAGFARNPAGIAIARNNTIEITGAPGPLPYLIGGNTIGSGISENNALIVRRTKGITADSAEHFQRFVFYAPADLAAGEAMLSLRSTVGVKLEGAAVEAYLPGSSTAHELTLLQTASPAGITTDAATKMTVYEGISGTLANAMYVDSTGKKLLVRRDGAFQFTGGDNAKSLAETMAGAAAFLGTGAHLFTDGGLASASAEAASASGFAPFAAMGGASLRHETGSHVEMKGMNLAVGFSRELKRGNDRLLFGPLVEYGRGSYDSYVNAVHGDGTVRYLGVGGFVRREQTNGMFYEGSLRFGRSDMDYAADIRMGSGTVHTSYDTDANYIGAHLGIGQQVTAKNGTEREMYLRYFYTRQDGASATLSTGDRYDFSAVDSHRLRTGVRWTMPQTGGALILGTSVQYEFGGDTSATYHRPGGLSYTSPSPSLKGFSGSLEVGWKAAVRENMTANVAVEGWMGKQRGVSLSAGVEWMF
;
A
#
# COMPACT_ATOMS: atom_id res chain seq x y z
N MET A 1 11.80 17.68 -40.71
CA MET A 1 11.69 16.70 -39.60
C MET A 1 10.21 16.44 -39.32
N GLN A 2 9.84 15.19 -39.10
CA GLN A 2 8.45 14.82 -38.78
C GLN A 2 8.11 15.25 -37.35
N ARG A 3 6.84 15.63 -37.13
CA ARG A 3 6.29 15.95 -35.82
C ARG A 3 5.57 14.72 -35.26
N ALA A 4 5.65 14.50 -33.94
CA ALA A 4 4.92 13.46 -33.26
C ALA A 4 3.88 14.09 -32.31
N TYR A 5 2.67 13.56 -32.29
CA TYR A 5 1.56 14.06 -31.49
C TYR A 5 0.90 12.88 -30.74
N GLY A 6 0.64 13.06 -29.45
CA GLY A 6 -0.33 12.23 -28.72
C GLY A 6 -1.76 12.65 -29.06
N GLY A 7 -2.02 13.97 -29.04
CA GLY A 7 -3.26 14.57 -29.47
C GLY A 7 -3.01 15.88 -30.21
N ASN A 8 -3.82 16.17 -31.27
CA ASN A 8 -3.73 17.41 -32.03
C ASN A 8 -5.12 17.85 -32.46
N ALA A 9 -5.49 19.07 -32.10
CA ALA A 9 -6.74 19.67 -32.52
C ALA A 9 -6.55 21.15 -32.83
N LYS A 10 -7.13 21.59 -33.95
CA LYS A 10 -7.13 22.97 -34.41
C LYS A 10 -8.51 23.41 -34.82
N VAL A 11 -8.84 24.63 -34.47
CA VAL A 11 -10.06 25.30 -34.88
C VAL A 11 -9.71 26.69 -35.39
N GLU A 12 -10.17 27.01 -36.59
CA GLU A 12 -10.10 28.36 -37.19
C GLU A 12 -11.50 28.80 -37.59
N THR A 13 -11.90 29.99 -37.20
CA THR A 13 -13.21 30.55 -37.50
C THR A 13 -13.08 31.94 -38.13
N SER A 14 -14.05 32.32 -38.99
CA SER A 14 -14.15 33.62 -39.61
C SER A 14 -15.48 34.29 -39.27
N GLY A 15 -15.59 35.59 -39.53
CA GLY A 15 -16.85 36.31 -39.43
C GLY A 15 -17.42 36.51 -38.03
N GLY A 16 -16.56 36.66 -37.01
CA GLY A 16 -17.00 36.95 -35.64
C GLY A 16 -17.43 35.74 -34.82
N THR A 17 -17.28 34.52 -35.35
CA THR A 17 -17.59 33.28 -34.64
C THR A 17 -16.46 32.91 -33.67
N ASP A 18 -16.82 32.45 -32.47
CA ASP A 18 -15.87 31.99 -31.47
C ASP A 18 -15.15 30.69 -31.90
N ALA A 19 -13.86 30.59 -31.58
CA ALA A 19 -13.04 29.40 -31.80
C ALA A 19 -12.69 28.77 -30.43
N SER A 20 -13.12 27.56 -30.20
CA SER A 20 -12.81 26.84 -28.96
C SER A 20 -12.30 25.43 -29.23
N VAL A 21 -11.18 25.07 -28.60
CA VAL A 21 -10.57 23.73 -28.74
C VAL A 21 -9.89 23.28 -27.48
N GLN A 22 -10.02 21.97 -27.17
CA GLN A 22 -9.32 21.35 -26.08
C GLN A 22 -8.70 20.00 -26.49
N VAL A 23 -7.51 19.72 -26.00
CA VAL A 23 -6.83 18.42 -26.10
C VAL A 23 -6.51 17.95 -24.68
N THR A 24 -7.12 16.85 -24.28
CA THR A 24 -7.05 16.39 -22.88
C THR A 24 -6.69 14.92 -22.81
N GLY A 25 -5.81 14.56 -21.85
CA GLY A 25 -5.49 13.17 -21.51
C GLY A 25 -4.77 12.38 -22.61
N SER A 26 -4.21 13.06 -23.60
CA SER A 26 -3.50 12.42 -24.71
C SER A 26 -2.08 12.06 -24.30
N SER A 27 -1.53 10.98 -24.86
CA SER A 27 -0.15 10.59 -24.60
C SER A 27 0.59 10.16 -25.85
N VAL A 28 1.92 10.32 -25.83
CA VAL A 28 2.83 9.81 -26.85
C VAL A 28 4.06 9.21 -26.18
N THR A 29 4.44 8.01 -26.60
CA THR A 29 5.65 7.33 -26.15
C THR A 29 6.64 7.21 -27.29
N ILE A 30 7.87 7.66 -27.08
CA ILE A 30 8.95 7.59 -28.06
C ILE A 30 10.05 6.68 -27.50
N THR A 31 10.23 5.54 -28.15
CA THR A 31 11.22 4.53 -27.76
C THR A 31 12.53 4.64 -28.55
N GLY A 32 12.53 5.35 -29.70
CA GLY A 32 13.71 5.52 -30.56
C GLY A 32 13.42 6.35 -31.79
N GLY A 33 14.43 6.46 -32.69
CA GLY A 33 14.34 7.20 -33.94
C GLY A 33 14.69 8.69 -33.81
N ARG A 34 14.38 9.46 -34.86
CA ARG A 34 14.58 10.92 -34.88
C ARG A 34 13.24 11.63 -35.09
N SER A 35 12.93 12.56 -34.21
CA SER A 35 11.75 13.43 -34.35
C SER A 35 12.16 14.91 -34.31
N GLY A 36 11.42 15.76 -34.97
CA GLY A 36 11.48 17.20 -34.75
C GLY A 36 10.80 17.57 -33.44
N ASN A 37 9.63 18.23 -33.54
CA ASN A 37 8.86 18.54 -32.34
C ASN A 37 7.96 17.38 -31.93
N VAL A 38 7.91 17.14 -30.62
CA VAL A 38 7.03 16.14 -29.98
C VAL A 38 6.02 16.87 -29.10
N PHE A 39 4.75 16.51 -29.22
CA PHE A 39 3.64 17.11 -28.46
C PHE A 39 2.84 15.99 -27.78
N GLY A 40 2.68 16.05 -26.46
CA GLY A 40 1.70 15.23 -25.76
C GLY A 40 0.28 15.63 -26.17
N GLY A 41 -0.02 16.92 -26.09
CA GLY A 41 -1.24 17.52 -26.63
C GLY A 41 -0.97 18.87 -27.27
N TYR A 42 -1.56 19.11 -28.44
CA TYR A 42 -1.51 20.39 -29.12
C TYR A 42 -2.91 20.91 -29.45
N ALA A 43 -3.26 22.05 -28.87
CA ALA A 43 -4.54 22.74 -29.10
C ALA A 43 -4.30 24.12 -29.70
N SER A 44 -4.94 24.44 -30.84
CA SER A 44 -4.82 25.74 -31.48
C SER A 44 -6.19 26.28 -31.89
N ALA A 45 -6.55 27.46 -31.38
CA ALA A 45 -7.78 28.17 -31.68
C ALA A 45 -7.45 29.53 -32.28
N ARG A 46 -8.05 29.83 -33.44
CA ARG A 46 -7.93 31.12 -34.11
C ARG A 46 -9.30 31.64 -34.54
N SER A 47 -9.59 32.87 -34.18
CA SER A 47 -10.79 33.59 -34.66
C SER A 47 -10.40 34.90 -35.27
N ASP A 48 -11.11 35.32 -36.36
CA ASP A 48 -10.86 36.62 -36.97
C ASP A 48 -11.45 37.76 -36.14
N ALA A 49 -12.66 37.59 -35.58
CA ALA A 49 -13.35 38.64 -34.85
C ALA A 49 -14.10 38.17 -33.58
N GLY A 50 -14.27 36.85 -33.35
CA GLY A 50 -14.83 36.27 -32.14
C GLY A 50 -13.77 35.99 -31.08
N ASN A 51 -14.18 35.31 -29.99
CA ASN A 51 -13.27 34.86 -28.95
C ASN A 51 -12.46 33.64 -29.40
N ALA A 52 -11.24 33.47 -28.85
CA ALA A 52 -10.42 32.29 -29.10
C ALA A 52 -10.03 31.64 -27.79
N TYR A 53 -10.32 30.34 -27.63
CA TYR A 53 -9.98 29.53 -26.45
C TYR A 53 -9.27 28.25 -26.86
N ALA A 54 -8.07 28.04 -26.36
CA ALA A 54 -7.31 26.82 -26.59
C ALA A 54 -6.82 26.23 -25.23
N ALA A 55 -7.01 24.93 -25.02
CA ALA A 55 -6.54 24.28 -23.83
C ALA A 55 -5.88 22.92 -24.15
N ALA A 56 -4.67 22.72 -23.61
CA ALA A 56 -3.96 21.44 -23.58
C ALA A 56 -3.82 20.98 -22.12
N ARG A 57 -4.56 19.94 -21.71
CA ARG A 57 -4.68 19.54 -20.30
C ARG A 57 -4.38 18.07 -20.07
N GLY A 58 -3.60 17.77 -19.03
CA GLY A 58 -3.36 16.40 -18.57
C GLY A 58 -2.72 15.50 -19.62
N ASN A 59 -1.98 16.07 -20.58
CA ASN A 59 -1.33 15.30 -21.64
C ASN A 59 0.05 14.83 -21.19
N ALA A 60 0.54 13.73 -21.78
CA ALA A 60 1.81 13.13 -21.40
C ALA A 60 2.73 12.87 -22.61
N VAL A 61 4.04 13.02 -22.37
CA VAL A 61 5.10 12.56 -23.28
C VAL A 61 6.02 11.63 -22.52
N HIS A 62 6.25 10.43 -23.03
CA HIS A 62 7.18 9.46 -22.48
C HIS A 62 8.39 9.32 -23.41
N LEU A 63 9.55 9.80 -22.96
CA LEU A 63 10.82 9.76 -23.68
C LEU A 63 11.68 8.64 -23.12
N GLN A 64 11.75 7.50 -23.83
CA GLN A 64 12.50 6.32 -23.45
C GLN A 64 13.76 6.15 -24.31
N GLY A 65 13.81 6.75 -25.50
CA GLY A 65 14.94 6.71 -26.42
C GLY A 65 14.69 7.66 -27.59
N GLY A 66 15.67 7.81 -28.49
CA GLY A 66 15.58 8.64 -29.68
C GLY A 66 16.28 10.00 -29.56
N VAL A 67 16.16 10.80 -30.62
CA VAL A 67 16.74 12.14 -30.74
C VAL A 67 15.65 13.15 -31.08
N TYR A 68 15.55 14.22 -30.32
CA TYR A 68 14.47 15.23 -30.44
C TYR A 68 15.00 16.64 -30.57
N GLN A 69 14.20 17.53 -31.21
CA GLN A 69 14.50 18.96 -31.26
C GLN A 69 13.81 19.68 -30.10
N THR A 70 12.48 19.72 -30.06
CA THR A 70 11.71 20.33 -28.97
C THR A 70 10.59 19.40 -28.55
N VAL A 71 10.38 19.30 -27.23
CA VAL A 71 9.35 18.47 -26.65
C VAL A 71 8.40 19.36 -25.85
N TYR A 72 7.10 19.20 -26.08
CA TYR A 72 6.04 19.86 -25.33
C TYR A 72 5.16 18.80 -24.66
N GLY A 73 5.02 18.84 -23.35
CA GLY A 73 4.03 18.05 -22.64
C GLY A 73 2.62 18.42 -23.09
N GLY A 74 2.32 19.72 -23.07
CA GLY A 74 1.12 20.30 -23.66
C GLY A 74 1.39 21.68 -24.23
N MET A 75 0.84 21.97 -25.40
CA MET A 75 0.93 23.26 -26.03
C MET A 75 -0.46 23.80 -26.41
N ALA A 76 -0.77 25.00 -25.96
CA ALA A 76 -2.01 25.71 -26.31
C ALA A 76 -1.70 27.05 -27.00
N GLU A 77 -2.32 27.29 -28.11
CA GLU A 77 -2.22 28.55 -28.86
C GLU A 77 -3.60 29.14 -29.08
N ALA A 78 -3.84 30.36 -28.60
CA ALA A 78 -5.06 31.11 -28.89
C ALA A 78 -4.73 32.46 -29.54
N GLN A 79 -5.45 32.81 -30.59
CA GLN A 79 -5.27 34.07 -31.28
C GLN A 79 -6.61 34.60 -31.79
N THR A 80 -6.84 35.90 -31.58
CA THR A 80 -7.93 36.63 -32.20
C THR A 80 -7.45 37.99 -32.67
N ASN A 81 -8.07 38.55 -33.71
CA ASN A 81 -7.82 39.92 -34.17
C ASN A 81 -8.74 40.92 -33.45
N ALA A 82 -9.90 40.47 -32.95
CA ALA A 82 -10.83 41.25 -32.15
C ALA A 82 -11.56 40.27 -31.18
N GLY A 83 -11.79 40.64 -29.94
CA GLY A 83 -12.39 39.80 -28.93
C GLY A 83 -11.38 39.33 -27.88
N SER A 84 -11.81 38.44 -26.99
CA SER A 84 -10.98 37.89 -25.93
C SER A 84 -10.31 36.60 -26.37
N SER A 85 -9.06 36.39 -25.95
CA SER A 85 -8.38 35.12 -26.20
C SER A 85 -7.73 34.57 -24.95
N THR A 86 -7.76 33.22 -24.78
CA THR A 86 -7.19 32.51 -23.66
C THR A 86 -6.52 31.21 -24.12
N ALA A 87 -5.24 31.03 -23.77
CA ALA A 87 -4.48 29.81 -24.00
C ALA A 87 -4.10 29.18 -22.64
N ILE A 88 -4.38 27.89 -22.44
CA ILE A 88 -4.13 27.18 -21.20
C ILE A 88 -3.35 25.90 -21.47
N ALA A 89 -2.14 25.77 -20.85
CA ALA A 89 -1.37 24.53 -20.77
C ALA A 89 -1.31 24.09 -19.30
N GLU A 90 -2.09 23.06 -18.92
CA GLU A 90 -2.32 22.71 -17.53
C GLU A 90 -2.18 21.20 -17.27
N GLY A 91 -1.43 20.85 -16.21
CA GLY A 91 -1.33 19.47 -15.73
C GLY A 91 -0.62 18.52 -16.70
N ASN A 92 0.15 19.04 -17.66
CA ASN A 92 0.84 18.21 -18.64
C ASN A 92 2.17 17.69 -18.08
N THR A 93 2.59 16.49 -18.50
CA THR A 93 3.80 15.85 -17.96
C THR A 93 4.71 15.37 -19.07
N VAL A 94 6.03 15.58 -18.87
CA VAL A 94 7.08 14.97 -19.69
C VAL A 94 7.89 14.01 -18.82
N TYR A 95 7.80 12.72 -19.09
CA TYR A 95 8.58 11.67 -18.43
C TYR A 95 9.84 11.38 -19.26
N ILE A 96 11.01 11.41 -18.62
CA ILE A 96 12.30 11.22 -19.26
C ILE A 96 13.01 10.04 -18.59
N SER A 97 13.10 8.92 -19.27
CA SER A 97 13.85 7.74 -18.81
C SER A 97 15.05 7.40 -19.69
N GLY A 98 15.15 8.01 -20.88
CA GLY A 98 16.24 7.81 -21.84
C GLY A 98 16.20 8.87 -22.93
N GLY A 99 16.97 8.66 -24.01
CA GLY A 99 17.06 9.54 -25.17
C GLY A 99 18.36 10.33 -25.24
N ASN A 100 18.58 10.92 -26.41
CA ASN A 100 19.73 11.78 -26.69
C ASN A 100 19.24 13.11 -27.28
N TYR A 101 19.63 14.22 -26.66
CA TYR A 101 19.12 15.56 -26.94
C TYR A 101 20.18 16.47 -27.56
N ASN A 102 21.16 15.92 -28.27
CA ASN A 102 22.32 16.61 -28.83
C ASN A 102 22.03 17.56 -30.01
N MET A 103 20.84 18.21 -30.02
CA MET A 103 20.50 19.20 -31.03
C MET A 103 20.61 20.62 -30.46
N HIS A 104 21.42 21.46 -31.07
CA HIS A 104 21.58 22.87 -30.68
C HIS A 104 20.24 23.59 -30.63
N GLY A 105 19.92 24.28 -29.54
CA GLY A 105 18.67 25.03 -29.36
C GLY A 105 17.45 24.16 -29.01
N SER A 106 17.67 22.89 -28.61
CA SER A 106 16.58 22.02 -28.13
C SER A 106 16.03 22.49 -26.78
N SER A 107 14.76 22.21 -26.53
CA SER A 107 14.13 22.43 -25.22
C SER A 107 13.10 21.35 -24.90
N ILE A 108 12.91 21.11 -23.63
CA ILE A 108 11.81 20.29 -23.08
C ILE A 108 10.94 21.19 -22.24
N VAL A 109 9.70 21.42 -22.69
CA VAL A 109 8.73 22.33 -22.09
C VAL A 109 7.55 21.51 -21.58
N ALA A 110 7.30 21.50 -20.28
CA ALA A 110 6.16 20.75 -19.76
C ALA A 110 4.83 21.35 -20.19
N GLY A 111 4.68 22.67 -20.11
CA GLY A 111 3.50 23.39 -20.57
C GLY A 111 3.84 24.68 -21.29
N PHE A 112 3.29 24.89 -22.49
CA PHE A 112 3.47 26.11 -23.25
C PHE A 112 2.12 26.72 -23.67
N ALA A 113 1.87 27.93 -23.18
CA ALA A 113 0.68 28.71 -23.55
C ALA A 113 1.08 29.94 -24.33
N ARG A 114 0.59 30.03 -25.57
CA ARG A 114 0.88 31.14 -26.48
C ARG A 114 -0.38 31.94 -26.80
N ASN A 115 -0.39 33.16 -26.35
CA ASN A 115 -1.46 34.12 -26.63
C ASN A 115 -0.90 35.55 -26.64
N PRO A 116 -0.34 36.03 -27.77
CA PRO A 116 0.35 37.31 -27.80
C PRO A 116 -0.51 38.53 -27.42
N ALA A 117 -1.82 38.45 -27.61
CA ALA A 117 -2.76 39.57 -27.39
C ALA A 117 -3.72 39.34 -26.20
N GLY A 118 -3.64 38.23 -25.48
CA GLY A 118 -4.58 37.87 -24.42
C GLY A 118 -3.94 37.11 -23.27
N ILE A 119 -4.73 36.27 -22.58
CA ILE A 119 -4.32 35.56 -21.40
C ILE A 119 -3.64 34.24 -21.79
N ALA A 120 -2.42 34.02 -21.26
CA ALA A 120 -1.67 32.76 -21.39
C ALA A 120 -1.41 32.16 -20.00
N ILE A 121 -1.82 30.90 -19.78
CA ILE A 121 -1.67 30.20 -18.49
C ILE A 121 -0.92 28.89 -18.70
N ALA A 122 0.23 28.75 -18.01
CA ALA A 122 1.00 27.51 -17.96
C ALA A 122 1.17 27.08 -16.51
N ARG A 123 0.35 26.12 -16.03
CA ARG A 123 0.33 25.76 -14.62
C ARG A 123 0.25 24.27 -14.37
N ASN A 124 0.74 23.84 -13.17
CA ASN A 124 0.68 22.46 -12.72
C ASN A 124 1.37 21.46 -13.67
N ASN A 125 2.27 21.93 -14.55
CA ASN A 125 2.97 21.08 -15.50
C ASN A 125 4.22 20.46 -14.85
N THR A 126 4.64 19.29 -15.33
CA THR A 126 5.71 18.53 -14.68
C THR A 126 6.73 18.02 -15.71
N ILE A 127 8.02 18.13 -15.40
CA ILE A 127 9.08 17.32 -16.01
C ILE A 127 9.55 16.33 -14.95
N GLU A 128 9.48 15.03 -15.23
CA GLU A 128 9.96 13.98 -14.36
C GLU A 128 11.08 13.18 -15.02
N ILE A 129 12.24 13.11 -14.36
CA ILE A 129 13.43 12.39 -14.82
C ILE A 129 13.58 11.14 -13.95
N THR A 130 13.50 9.95 -14.56
CA THR A 130 13.51 8.65 -13.86
C THR A 130 14.67 7.73 -14.27
N GLY A 131 15.41 8.05 -15.34
CA GLY A 131 16.47 7.23 -15.90
C GLY A 131 17.77 7.98 -16.05
N ALA A 132 18.66 7.43 -16.85
CA ALA A 132 19.96 8.02 -17.21
C ALA A 132 19.95 8.49 -18.68
N PRO A 133 19.23 9.56 -19.03
CA PRO A 133 19.26 10.11 -20.38
C PRO A 133 20.66 10.66 -20.68
N GLY A 134 20.94 10.84 -21.96
CA GLY A 134 22.08 11.68 -22.41
C GLY A 134 21.91 13.12 -21.92
N PRO A 135 22.89 14.00 -22.21
CA PRO A 135 22.77 15.41 -21.80
C PRO A 135 21.46 16.03 -22.25
N LEU A 136 20.71 16.57 -21.28
CA LEU A 136 19.42 17.21 -21.52
C LEU A 136 19.60 18.67 -21.98
N PRO A 137 18.66 19.20 -22.77
CA PRO A 137 18.64 20.61 -23.18
C PRO A 137 18.08 21.50 -22.07
N TYR A 138 17.56 22.68 -22.44
CA TYR A 138 16.81 23.55 -21.55
C TYR A 138 15.53 22.86 -21.04
N LEU A 139 15.38 22.77 -19.69
CA LEU A 139 14.19 22.25 -19.03
C LEU A 139 13.31 23.43 -18.61
N ILE A 140 12.09 23.47 -19.09
CA ILE A 140 11.17 24.60 -18.84
C ILE A 140 9.84 24.05 -18.29
N GLY A 141 9.50 24.47 -17.08
CA GLY A 141 8.28 24.01 -16.40
C GLY A 141 7.01 24.55 -17.05
N GLY A 142 6.90 25.89 -17.12
CA GLY A 142 5.79 26.57 -17.77
C GLY A 142 6.26 27.79 -18.54
N ASN A 143 5.96 27.85 -19.83
CA ASN A 143 6.30 28.99 -20.66
C ASN A 143 5.05 29.67 -21.20
N THR A 144 5.04 31.01 -21.17
CA THR A 144 3.90 31.82 -21.64
C THR A 144 4.36 32.91 -22.60
N ILE A 145 3.59 33.17 -23.60
CA ILE A 145 3.73 34.33 -24.47
C ILE A 145 2.43 35.12 -24.43
N GLY A 146 2.49 36.40 -24.02
CA GLY A 146 1.37 37.28 -23.77
C GLY A 146 1.26 37.70 -22.31
N SER A 147 0.07 38.11 -21.85
CA SER A 147 -0.19 38.37 -20.41
C SER A 147 -0.24 37.04 -19.68
N GLY A 148 0.96 36.60 -19.21
CA GLY A 148 1.16 35.22 -18.85
C GLY A 148 1.21 34.96 -17.36
N ILE A 149 0.64 33.82 -16.93
CA ILE A 149 0.75 33.22 -15.59
C ILE A 149 1.49 31.90 -15.72
N SER A 150 2.63 31.77 -15.03
CA SER A 150 3.37 30.49 -14.90
C SER A 150 3.47 30.14 -13.43
N GLU A 151 2.74 29.09 -13.01
CA GLU A 151 2.64 28.75 -11.59
C GLU A 151 2.59 27.26 -11.34
N ASN A 152 3.09 26.84 -10.16
CA ASN A 152 3.07 25.48 -9.65
C ASN A 152 3.60 24.41 -10.62
N ASN A 153 4.52 24.80 -11.51
CA ASN A 153 5.20 23.87 -12.41
C ASN A 153 6.34 23.15 -11.66
N ALA A 154 6.53 21.87 -11.89
CA ALA A 154 7.42 21.01 -11.11
C ALA A 154 8.54 20.37 -11.94
N LEU A 155 9.74 20.35 -11.38
CA LEU A 155 10.85 19.49 -11.82
C LEU A 155 11.05 18.39 -10.78
N ILE A 156 10.92 17.12 -11.20
CA ILE A 156 11.07 15.94 -10.36
C ILE A 156 12.27 15.14 -10.87
N VAL A 157 13.24 14.88 -10.00
CA VAL A 157 14.38 13.99 -10.28
C VAL A 157 14.24 12.78 -9.36
N ARG A 158 13.96 11.61 -9.94
CA ARG A 158 13.56 10.44 -9.16
C ARG A 158 14.59 9.31 -9.27
N ARG A 159 15.26 9.01 -8.14
CA ARG A 159 16.14 7.86 -7.95
C ARG A 159 17.23 7.72 -9.04
N THR A 160 17.75 8.85 -9.53
CA THR A 160 18.80 8.92 -10.54
C THR A 160 19.82 9.98 -10.16
N LYS A 161 21.05 9.84 -10.68
CA LYS A 161 22.20 10.72 -10.42
C LYS A 161 23.03 10.93 -11.67
N GLY A 162 23.90 11.93 -11.64
CA GLY A 162 24.78 12.25 -12.77
C GLY A 162 24.05 12.84 -13.98
N ILE A 163 22.80 13.26 -13.81
CA ILE A 163 22.04 13.91 -14.88
C ILE A 163 22.64 15.28 -15.18
N THR A 164 22.83 15.57 -16.47
CA THR A 164 23.25 16.89 -16.93
C THR A 164 22.17 17.54 -17.78
N ALA A 165 21.91 18.83 -17.57
CA ALA A 165 21.01 19.64 -18.39
C ALA A 165 21.64 20.99 -18.69
N ASP A 166 21.12 21.69 -19.69
CA ASP A 166 21.58 23.07 -19.93
C ASP A 166 21.07 24.00 -18.84
N SER A 167 19.77 24.11 -18.62
CA SER A 167 19.16 24.91 -17.55
C SER A 167 17.88 24.24 -17.00
N ALA A 168 17.37 24.81 -15.89
CA ALA A 168 16.06 24.49 -15.33
C ALA A 168 15.34 25.81 -14.99
N GLU A 169 14.31 26.14 -15.73
CA GLU A 169 13.67 27.47 -15.72
C GLU A 169 12.15 27.35 -15.56
N HIS A 170 11.54 28.38 -14.96
CA HIS A 170 10.08 28.47 -14.79
C HIS A 170 9.45 27.32 -14.00
N PHE A 171 10.18 26.82 -12.98
CA PHE A 171 9.66 25.88 -12.00
C PHE A 171 9.44 26.59 -10.66
N GLN A 172 8.33 26.29 -10.01
CA GLN A 172 7.98 26.73 -8.67
C GLN A 172 8.08 25.58 -7.66
N ARG A 173 8.31 24.34 -8.15
CA ARG A 173 8.53 23.17 -7.30
C ARG A 173 9.70 22.37 -7.84
N PHE A 174 10.60 21.97 -6.92
CA PHE A 174 11.72 21.06 -7.19
C PHE A 174 11.65 19.89 -6.24
N VAL A 175 11.60 18.69 -6.77
CA VAL A 175 11.42 17.47 -5.98
C VAL A 175 12.52 16.46 -6.33
N PHE A 176 13.31 16.09 -5.33
CA PHE A 176 14.44 15.18 -5.47
C PHE A 176 14.22 13.90 -4.66
N TYR A 177 14.07 12.77 -5.31
CA TYR A 177 14.11 11.47 -4.67
C TYR A 177 15.54 10.93 -4.80
N ALA A 178 16.33 11.02 -3.74
CA ALA A 178 17.72 10.60 -3.78
C ALA A 178 17.84 9.08 -3.95
N PRO A 179 18.73 8.59 -4.84
CA PRO A 179 19.05 7.16 -4.90
C PRO A 179 19.88 6.77 -3.67
N ALA A 180 19.77 5.52 -3.25
CA ALA A 180 20.45 5.02 -2.05
C ALA A 180 21.99 5.03 -2.20
N ASP A 181 22.47 4.94 -3.42
CA ASP A 181 23.89 4.90 -3.80
C ASP A 181 24.46 6.27 -4.21
N LEU A 182 23.79 7.38 -3.92
CA LEU A 182 24.31 8.72 -4.17
C LEU A 182 25.50 8.97 -3.25
N ALA A 183 26.69 9.07 -3.84
CA ALA A 183 27.93 9.28 -3.10
C ALA A 183 28.18 10.77 -2.80
N ALA A 184 29.00 11.03 -1.79
CA ALA A 184 29.46 12.39 -1.49
C ALA A 184 30.19 13.00 -2.71
N GLY A 185 29.80 14.21 -3.08
CA GLY A 185 30.36 14.92 -4.24
C GLY A 185 29.69 14.59 -5.58
N GLU A 186 28.91 13.53 -5.68
CA GLU A 186 28.04 13.31 -6.84
C GLU A 186 26.78 14.17 -6.75
N ALA A 187 26.31 14.71 -7.87
CA ALA A 187 25.07 15.45 -7.94
C ALA A 187 23.97 14.63 -8.62
N MET A 188 22.72 14.80 -8.18
CA MET A 188 21.59 14.24 -8.92
C MET A 188 21.42 14.95 -10.27
N LEU A 189 21.44 16.30 -10.27
CA LEU A 189 21.30 17.15 -11.45
C LEU A 189 22.40 18.19 -11.52
N SER A 190 23.07 18.32 -12.67
CA SER A 190 24.09 19.32 -12.96
C SER A 190 23.68 20.21 -14.12
N LEU A 191 23.65 21.53 -13.93
CA LEU A 191 23.28 22.50 -14.95
C LEU A 191 24.51 23.19 -15.54
N ARG A 192 24.60 23.23 -16.87
CA ARG A 192 25.80 23.65 -17.63
C ARG A 192 25.73 25.07 -18.14
N SER A 193 24.52 25.63 -18.25
CA SER A 193 24.29 26.98 -18.78
C SER A 193 24.83 28.09 -17.87
N THR A 194 25.02 29.24 -18.41
CA THR A 194 25.32 30.47 -17.65
C THR A 194 24.11 31.08 -16.96
N VAL A 195 22.92 30.57 -17.21
CA VAL A 195 21.67 31.00 -16.55
C VAL A 195 21.66 30.48 -15.12
N GLY A 196 21.39 31.36 -14.15
CA GLY A 196 21.27 30.98 -12.73
C GLY A 196 19.98 30.17 -12.47
N VAL A 197 19.95 29.48 -11.33
CA VAL A 197 18.79 28.75 -10.86
C VAL A 197 18.04 29.60 -9.84
N LYS A 198 16.79 29.92 -10.14
CA LYS A 198 15.93 30.72 -9.26
C LYS A 198 15.05 29.81 -8.43
N LEU A 199 15.27 29.78 -7.13
CA LEU A 199 14.45 29.07 -6.15
C LEU A 199 13.60 30.04 -5.29
N GLU A 200 13.63 31.35 -5.59
CA GLU A 200 12.82 32.35 -4.87
C GLU A 200 11.34 32.01 -4.92
N GLY A 201 10.69 31.92 -3.78
CA GLY A 201 9.30 31.53 -3.63
C GLY A 201 9.00 30.07 -3.96
N ALA A 202 9.98 29.28 -4.37
CA ALA A 202 9.78 27.88 -4.73
C ALA A 202 9.64 26.96 -3.51
N ALA A 203 8.94 25.83 -3.70
CA ALA A 203 8.96 24.71 -2.80
C ALA A 203 10.00 23.67 -3.27
N VAL A 204 10.97 23.36 -2.40
CA VAL A 204 12.04 22.40 -2.67
C VAL A 204 11.92 21.25 -1.70
N GLU A 205 11.70 20.05 -2.20
CA GLU A 205 11.54 18.84 -1.41
C GLU A 205 12.61 17.81 -1.75
N ALA A 206 13.20 17.19 -0.72
CA ALA A 206 14.12 16.07 -0.87
C ALA A 206 13.62 14.87 -0.10
N TYR A 207 13.60 13.71 -0.74
CA TYR A 207 13.24 12.42 -0.16
C TYR A 207 14.50 11.56 -0.10
N LEU A 208 15.03 11.38 1.11
CA LEU A 208 16.23 10.58 1.36
C LEU A 208 15.84 9.18 1.73
N PRO A 209 16.48 8.13 1.16
CA PRO A 209 16.27 6.76 1.64
C PRO A 209 16.80 6.60 3.07
N GLY A 210 16.08 5.84 3.89
CA GLY A 210 16.46 5.55 5.27
C GLY A 210 17.82 4.83 5.40
N SER A 211 18.24 4.12 4.35
CA SER A 211 19.51 3.37 4.30
C SER A 211 20.73 4.19 3.89
N SER A 212 20.57 5.43 3.40
CA SER A 212 21.73 6.23 2.96
C SER A 212 22.66 6.56 4.13
N THR A 213 23.96 6.36 3.96
CA THR A 213 25.00 6.64 4.95
C THR A 213 25.79 7.93 4.68
N ALA A 214 25.58 8.56 3.53
CA ALA A 214 26.26 9.79 3.18
C ALA A 214 25.83 10.94 4.09
N HIS A 215 26.80 11.64 4.68
CA HIS A 215 26.55 12.79 5.56
C HIS A 215 26.01 13.99 4.80
N GLU A 216 26.48 14.21 3.57
CA GLU A 216 26.09 15.32 2.71
C GLU A 216 25.83 14.81 1.30
N LEU A 217 24.72 15.26 0.73
CA LEU A 217 24.26 14.90 -0.61
C LEU A 217 24.09 16.16 -1.46
N THR A 218 24.52 16.12 -2.73
CA THR A 218 24.27 17.20 -3.68
C THR A 218 23.05 16.90 -4.52
N LEU A 219 21.99 17.67 -4.36
CA LEU A 219 20.75 17.52 -5.14
C LEU A 219 20.90 18.19 -6.52
N LEU A 220 21.39 19.42 -6.52
CA LEU A 220 21.54 20.25 -7.70
C LEU A 220 22.86 21.00 -7.64
N GLN A 221 23.56 21.07 -8.79
CA GLN A 221 24.71 21.96 -8.94
C GLN A 221 24.63 22.75 -10.24
N THR A 222 25.25 23.92 -10.28
CA THR A 222 25.27 24.77 -11.47
C THR A 222 26.66 25.31 -11.77
N ALA A 223 26.99 25.36 -13.04
CA ALA A 223 28.19 26.05 -13.54
C ALA A 223 27.98 27.58 -13.71
N SER A 224 26.74 28.05 -13.61
CA SER A 224 26.39 29.46 -13.82
C SER A 224 27.12 30.42 -12.89
N PRO A 225 27.71 31.56 -13.37
CA PRO A 225 28.21 32.61 -12.48
C PRO A 225 27.12 33.17 -11.55
N ALA A 226 25.86 33.24 -12.00
CA ALA A 226 24.73 33.74 -11.21
C ALA A 226 24.35 32.79 -10.05
N GLY A 227 24.76 31.51 -10.11
CA GLY A 227 24.52 30.54 -9.04
C GLY A 227 23.07 30.13 -8.86
N ILE A 228 22.78 29.67 -7.64
CA ILE A 228 21.44 29.31 -7.13
C ILE A 228 21.01 30.40 -6.18
N THR A 229 19.87 31.01 -6.41
CA THR A 229 19.31 32.08 -5.59
C THR A 229 18.08 31.64 -4.81
N THR A 230 17.94 32.10 -3.58
CA THR A 230 16.83 31.80 -2.68
C THR A 230 16.37 33.08 -1.97
N ASP A 231 15.14 33.06 -1.45
CA ASP A 231 14.59 34.14 -0.63
C ASP A 231 13.90 33.59 0.64
N ALA A 232 13.32 34.49 1.44
CA ALA A 232 12.60 34.12 2.65
C ALA A 232 11.31 33.32 2.38
N ALA A 233 10.77 33.36 1.16
CA ALA A 233 9.60 32.61 0.76
C ALA A 233 9.94 31.18 0.22
N THR A 234 11.22 30.90 -0.03
CA THR A 234 11.70 29.58 -0.43
C THR A 234 11.47 28.57 0.69
N LYS A 235 10.70 27.50 0.41
CA LYS A 235 10.39 26.44 1.38
C LYS A 235 11.24 25.22 1.08
N MET A 236 12.10 24.82 1.99
CA MET A 236 12.96 23.64 1.87
C MET A 236 12.55 22.58 2.88
N THR A 237 12.16 21.40 2.41
CA THR A 237 11.74 20.28 3.27
C THR A 237 12.53 19.03 2.90
N VAL A 238 13.03 18.32 3.90
CA VAL A 238 13.74 17.06 3.74
C VAL A 238 13.00 15.96 4.47
N TYR A 239 12.61 14.93 3.74
CA TYR A 239 12.01 13.70 4.26
C TYR A 239 13.07 12.61 4.34
N GLU A 240 13.09 11.85 5.44
CA GLU A 240 13.95 10.70 5.63
C GLU A 240 13.09 9.43 5.68
N GLY A 241 13.17 8.61 4.63
CA GLY A 241 12.31 7.46 4.42
C GLY A 241 10.84 7.83 4.46
N ILE A 242 10.03 6.99 5.11
CA ILE A 242 8.62 7.26 5.43
C ILE A 242 8.43 7.68 6.90
N SER A 243 9.53 7.86 7.62
CA SER A 243 9.53 7.95 9.08
C SER A 243 9.57 9.36 9.61
N GLY A 244 10.17 10.32 8.88
CA GLY A 244 10.23 11.67 9.43
C GLY A 244 10.83 12.73 8.52
N THR A 245 11.08 13.89 9.10
CA THR A 245 11.67 15.06 8.44
C THR A 245 12.95 15.51 9.15
N LEU A 246 13.83 16.17 8.40
CA LEU A 246 15.05 16.78 8.90
C LEU A 246 14.92 18.30 8.85
N ALA A 247 14.93 18.95 10.00
CA ALA A 247 14.88 20.41 10.07
C ALA A 247 16.25 21.03 9.74
N ASN A 248 16.24 22.13 8.97
CA ASN A 248 17.44 22.88 8.57
C ASN A 248 18.52 22.02 7.87
N ALA A 249 18.10 20.96 7.20
CA ALA A 249 19.01 20.02 6.56
C ALA A 249 19.39 20.42 5.12
N MET A 250 18.56 21.20 4.43
CA MET A 250 18.77 21.63 3.05
C MET A 250 19.25 23.09 3.01
N TYR A 251 20.26 23.37 2.19
CA TYR A 251 20.85 24.69 2.08
C TYR A 251 21.61 24.86 0.76
N VAL A 252 21.81 26.10 0.35
CA VAL A 252 22.74 26.47 -0.73
C VAL A 252 24.12 26.68 -0.15
N ASP A 253 25.18 26.14 -0.75
CA ASP A 253 26.53 26.27 -0.28
C ASP A 253 27.06 27.72 -0.33
N SER A 254 28.17 28.02 0.36
CA SER A 254 28.73 29.35 0.42
C SER A 254 29.20 29.92 -0.92
N THR A 255 29.39 29.08 -1.92
CA THR A 255 29.73 29.51 -3.29
C THR A 255 28.49 29.81 -4.14
N GLY A 256 27.29 29.49 -3.65
CA GLY A 256 26.05 29.61 -4.40
C GLY A 256 25.93 28.61 -5.56
N LYS A 257 26.79 27.56 -5.59
CA LYS A 257 26.83 26.63 -6.74
C LYS A 257 26.10 25.33 -6.52
N LYS A 258 25.87 24.95 -5.26
CA LYS A 258 25.28 23.66 -4.91
C LYS A 258 24.11 23.81 -3.96
N LEU A 259 23.05 23.08 -4.25
CA LEU A 259 21.96 22.80 -3.31
C LEU A 259 22.28 21.47 -2.63
N LEU A 260 22.50 21.52 -1.33
CA LEU A 260 22.98 20.43 -0.51
C LEU A 260 21.97 20.01 0.53
N VAL A 261 22.01 18.73 0.92
CA VAL A 261 21.28 18.21 2.08
C VAL A 261 22.28 17.54 3.03
N ARG A 262 22.24 17.91 4.31
CA ARG A 262 22.98 17.27 5.39
C ARG A 262 22.06 16.42 6.27
N ARG A 263 22.55 15.27 6.71
CA ARG A 263 21.79 14.36 7.58
C ARG A 263 21.93 14.66 9.07
N ASP A 264 22.76 15.60 9.46
CA ASP A 264 22.93 16.08 10.83
C ASP A 264 21.83 17.07 11.29
N GLY A 265 20.88 17.39 10.41
CA GLY A 265 19.69 18.15 10.77
C GLY A 265 18.86 17.48 11.88
N ALA A 266 18.15 18.31 12.66
CA ALA A 266 17.31 17.81 13.73
C ALA A 266 16.18 16.94 13.16
N PHE A 267 16.20 15.65 13.48
CA PHE A 267 15.19 14.70 13.03
C PHE A 267 13.91 14.85 13.85
N GLN A 268 12.79 14.92 13.16
CA GLN A 268 11.46 14.90 13.73
C GLN A 268 10.70 13.69 13.19
N PHE A 269 10.32 12.79 14.10
CA PHE A 269 9.48 11.64 13.73
C PHE A 269 8.05 12.11 13.43
N THR A 270 7.63 11.96 12.17
CA THR A 270 6.30 12.34 11.69
C THR A 270 5.53 11.15 11.11
N GLY A 271 6.17 9.99 11.03
CA GLY A 271 5.64 8.76 10.43
C GLY A 271 4.82 7.88 11.37
N GLY A 272 4.15 8.43 12.39
CA GLY A 272 3.40 7.64 13.37
C GLY A 272 2.29 6.79 12.75
N ASP A 273 1.50 7.35 11.84
CA ASP A 273 0.45 6.63 11.11
C ASP A 273 1.03 5.59 10.14
N ASN A 274 2.14 5.93 9.47
CA ASN A 274 2.84 5.01 8.60
C ASN A 274 3.33 3.80 9.38
N ALA A 275 4.03 4.03 10.49
CA ALA A 275 4.55 2.98 11.36
C ALA A 275 3.42 2.14 12.00
N LYS A 276 2.29 2.75 12.34
CA LYS A 276 1.11 2.02 12.83
C LYS A 276 0.52 1.12 11.74
N SER A 277 0.42 1.59 10.50
CA SER A 277 -0.05 0.77 9.37
C SER A 277 0.89 -0.42 9.12
N LEU A 278 2.22 -0.22 9.20
CA LEU A 278 3.19 -1.31 9.15
C LEU A 278 2.95 -2.35 10.26
N ALA A 279 2.69 -1.91 11.51
CA ALA A 279 2.44 -2.80 12.64
C ALA A 279 1.11 -3.56 12.53
N GLU A 280 0.13 -3.05 11.78
CA GLU A 280 -1.16 -3.72 11.54
C GLU A 280 -1.01 -5.03 10.77
N THR A 281 0.08 -5.23 10.01
CA THR A 281 0.45 -6.54 9.43
C THR A 281 0.54 -7.62 10.49
N MET A 282 1.24 -7.32 11.60
CA MET A 282 1.41 -8.28 12.70
C MET A 282 0.08 -8.56 13.41
N ALA A 283 -0.72 -7.51 13.67
CA ALA A 283 -2.04 -7.66 14.29
C ALA A 283 -2.99 -8.47 13.39
N GLY A 284 -2.97 -8.20 12.07
CA GLY A 284 -3.74 -8.93 11.07
C GLY A 284 -3.35 -10.42 11.02
N ALA A 285 -2.06 -10.71 10.97
CA ALA A 285 -1.57 -12.09 10.95
C ALA A 285 -1.98 -12.85 12.22
N ALA A 286 -1.85 -12.24 13.41
CA ALA A 286 -2.29 -12.86 14.67
C ALA A 286 -3.81 -13.09 14.70
N ALA A 287 -4.61 -12.15 14.18
CA ALA A 287 -6.06 -12.31 14.02
C ALA A 287 -6.39 -13.47 13.06
N PHE A 288 -5.64 -13.62 11.97
CA PHE A 288 -5.82 -14.70 11.01
C PHE A 288 -5.46 -16.09 11.58
N LEU A 289 -4.38 -16.21 12.34
CA LEU A 289 -4.06 -17.40 13.14
C LEU A 289 -5.21 -17.76 14.09
N GLY A 290 -5.87 -16.74 14.64
CA GLY A 290 -7.05 -16.90 15.45
C GLY A 290 -8.24 -17.51 14.73
N THR A 291 -8.48 -17.19 13.45
CA THR A 291 -9.55 -17.81 12.67
C THR A 291 -9.29 -19.29 12.41
N GLY A 292 -8.03 -19.68 12.20
CA GLY A 292 -7.62 -21.09 12.11
C GLY A 292 -7.88 -21.85 13.40
N ALA A 293 -7.61 -21.22 14.57
CA ALA A 293 -7.93 -21.81 15.87
C ALA A 293 -9.43 -22.06 16.06
N HIS A 294 -10.28 -21.11 15.67
CA HIS A 294 -11.73 -21.27 15.71
C HIS A 294 -12.22 -22.38 14.77
N LEU A 295 -11.73 -22.40 13.52
CA LEU A 295 -12.05 -23.47 12.58
C LEU A 295 -11.79 -24.85 13.17
N PHE A 296 -10.63 -25.02 13.82
CA PHE A 296 -10.28 -26.30 14.44
C PHE A 296 -11.21 -26.65 15.61
N THR A 297 -11.52 -25.72 16.50
CA THR A 297 -12.36 -25.99 17.68
C THR A 297 -13.85 -26.16 17.35
N ASP A 298 -14.36 -25.47 16.33
CA ASP A 298 -15.78 -25.50 15.98
C ASP A 298 -16.11 -26.57 14.92
N GLY A 299 -15.21 -26.83 13.97
CA GLY A 299 -15.40 -27.81 12.89
C GLY A 299 -14.45 -29.01 12.99
N GLY A 300 -13.17 -28.80 13.25
CA GLY A 300 -12.15 -29.83 13.25
C GLY A 300 -12.32 -30.87 14.35
N LEU A 301 -12.61 -30.44 15.59
CA LEU A 301 -12.85 -31.36 16.72
C LEU A 301 -14.13 -32.19 16.52
N ALA A 302 -15.19 -31.60 15.97
CA ALA A 302 -16.40 -32.31 15.65
C ALA A 302 -16.16 -33.40 14.59
N SER A 303 -15.45 -33.06 13.52
CA SER A 303 -15.06 -34.02 12.47
C SER A 303 -14.15 -35.11 13.02
N ALA A 304 -13.13 -34.75 13.80
CA ALA A 304 -12.22 -35.69 14.46
C ALA A 304 -12.94 -36.68 15.39
N SER A 305 -13.96 -36.22 16.13
CA SER A 305 -14.75 -37.06 17.04
C SER A 305 -15.63 -38.06 16.27
N ALA A 306 -16.28 -37.60 15.20
CA ALA A 306 -17.13 -38.45 14.35
C ALA A 306 -16.32 -39.56 13.66
N GLU A 307 -15.16 -39.22 13.09
CA GLU A 307 -14.28 -40.16 12.42
C GLU A 307 -13.71 -41.23 13.38
N ALA A 308 -13.22 -40.78 14.55
CA ALA A 308 -12.66 -41.68 15.54
C ALA A 308 -13.69 -42.63 16.16
N ALA A 309 -14.96 -42.23 16.24
CA ALA A 309 -16.03 -43.05 16.81
C ALA A 309 -16.36 -44.29 15.94
N SER A 310 -16.13 -44.22 14.61
CA SER A 310 -16.39 -45.27 13.65
C SER A 310 -15.17 -46.18 13.35
N ALA A 311 -13.96 -45.75 13.74
CA ALA A 311 -12.71 -46.42 13.41
C ALA A 311 -12.15 -47.25 14.57
N SER A 312 -11.49 -48.36 14.26
CA SER A 312 -10.77 -49.19 15.25
C SER A 312 -9.36 -48.66 15.59
N GLY A 313 -8.86 -47.62 14.87
CA GLY A 313 -7.54 -47.05 14.97
C GLY A 313 -7.53 -45.53 14.84
N PHE A 314 -6.50 -44.99 14.19
CA PHE A 314 -6.47 -43.60 13.79
C PHE A 314 -7.29 -43.40 12.52
N ALA A 315 -8.18 -42.41 12.55
CA ALA A 315 -9.00 -41.99 11.41
C ALA A 315 -8.58 -40.60 10.94
N PRO A 316 -8.49 -40.33 9.64
CA PRO A 316 -8.21 -39.01 9.13
C PRO A 316 -9.40 -38.07 9.31
N PHE A 317 -9.14 -36.79 9.56
CA PHE A 317 -10.16 -35.75 9.58
C PHE A 317 -9.70 -34.50 8.85
N ALA A 318 -10.65 -33.72 8.35
CA ALA A 318 -10.38 -32.43 7.72
C ALA A 318 -11.48 -31.42 8.06
N ALA A 319 -11.08 -30.19 8.26
CA ALA A 319 -11.96 -29.02 8.32
C ALA A 319 -11.36 -27.88 7.50
N MET A 320 -12.19 -27.20 6.74
CA MET A 320 -11.80 -26.04 5.96
C MET A 320 -12.76 -24.88 6.22
N GLY A 321 -12.23 -23.67 6.11
CA GLY A 321 -13.04 -22.47 6.30
C GLY A 321 -12.49 -21.28 5.55
N GLY A 322 -13.36 -20.33 5.31
CA GLY A 322 -13.00 -19.02 4.79
C GLY A 322 -13.55 -17.91 5.66
N ALA A 323 -12.92 -16.76 5.65
CA ALA A 323 -13.38 -15.63 6.42
C ALA A 323 -13.18 -14.31 5.64
N SER A 324 -14.12 -13.38 5.85
CA SER A 324 -13.98 -11.98 5.48
C SER A 324 -14.34 -11.18 6.73
N LEU A 325 -13.31 -10.71 7.41
CA LEU A 325 -13.42 -10.11 8.75
C LEU A 325 -12.71 -8.77 8.79
N ARG A 326 -13.30 -7.85 9.52
CA ARG A 326 -12.72 -6.57 9.89
C ARG A 326 -12.44 -6.56 11.39
N HIS A 327 -11.22 -6.18 11.76
CA HIS A 327 -10.77 -6.01 13.14
C HIS A 327 -10.52 -4.53 13.42
N GLU A 328 -11.19 -3.99 14.41
CA GLU A 328 -10.98 -2.61 14.87
C GLU A 328 -9.70 -2.55 15.72
N THR A 329 -8.70 -1.81 15.28
CA THR A 329 -7.36 -1.73 15.90
C THR A 329 -7.07 -0.35 16.51
N GLY A 330 -8.10 0.51 16.60
CA GLY A 330 -7.98 1.96 16.81
C GLY A 330 -7.84 2.74 15.48
N SER A 331 -7.79 2.05 14.42
CA SER A 331 -8.05 2.13 12.99
C SER A 331 -8.74 0.82 12.61
N HIS A 332 -8.47 0.24 11.45
CA HIS A 332 -8.96 -1.12 11.19
C HIS A 332 -8.13 -1.89 10.18
N VAL A 333 -8.20 -3.22 10.31
CA VAL A 333 -7.64 -4.18 9.35
C VAL A 333 -8.78 -5.05 8.80
N GLU A 334 -8.91 -5.11 7.50
CA GLU A 334 -9.82 -6.03 6.82
C GLU A 334 -9.03 -7.25 6.35
N MET A 335 -9.53 -8.44 6.63
CA MET A 335 -8.88 -9.70 6.29
C MET A 335 -9.81 -10.61 5.51
N LYS A 336 -9.29 -11.24 4.46
CA LYS A 336 -9.98 -12.25 3.67
C LYS A 336 -9.05 -13.44 3.46
N GLY A 337 -9.53 -14.63 3.71
CA GLY A 337 -8.67 -15.80 3.54
C GLY A 337 -9.37 -17.11 3.80
N MET A 338 -8.59 -18.18 3.64
CA MET A 338 -9.00 -19.56 3.90
C MET A 338 -8.05 -20.23 4.87
N ASN A 339 -8.61 -21.10 5.68
CA ASN A 339 -7.90 -21.94 6.64
C ASN A 339 -8.24 -23.41 6.40
N LEU A 340 -7.29 -24.29 6.67
CA LEU A 340 -7.41 -25.74 6.57
C LEU A 340 -6.78 -26.35 7.82
N ALA A 341 -7.47 -27.30 8.42
CA ALA A 341 -6.95 -28.17 9.47
C ALA A 341 -7.17 -29.61 9.06
N VAL A 342 -6.10 -30.39 9.01
CA VAL A 342 -6.13 -31.82 8.70
C VAL A 342 -5.36 -32.60 9.72
N GLY A 343 -5.74 -33.82 9.99
CA GLY A 343 -5.05 -34.62 10.97
C GLY A 343 -5.56 -36.04 11.05
N PHE A 344 -5.14 -36.72 12.11
CA PHE A 344 -5.61 -38.03 12.47
C PHE A 344 -6.13 -38.01 13.90
N SER A 345 -7.24 -38.68 14.14
CA SER A 345 -7.88 -38.78 15.43
C SER A 345 -8.03 -40.25 15.85
N ARG A 346 -7.90 -40.50 17.14
CA ARG A 346 -8.16 -41.79 17.72
C ARG A 346 -8.99 -41.63 18.98
N GLU A 347 -9.99 -42.48 19.14
CA GLU A 347 -10.78 -42.61 20.36
C GLU A 347 -10.33 -43.79 21.21
N LEU A 348 -10.17 -43.56 22.48
CA LEU A 348 -9.98 -44.61 23.48
C LEU A 348 -11.12 -44.57 24.49
N LYS A 349 -11.79 -45.70 24.70
CA LYS A 349 -12.78 -45.85 25.77
C LYS A 349 -12.05 -46.24 27.06
N ARG A 350 -12.22 -45.41 28.11
CA ARG A 350 -11.65 -45.67 29.42
C ARG A 350 -12.77 -45.73 30.48
N GLY A 351 -13.26 -46.92 30.74
CA GLY A 351 -14.51 -47.10 31.46
C GLY A 351 -15.69 -46.56 30.62
N ASN A 352 -16.43 -45.62 31.19
CA ASN A 352 -17.55 -44.98 30.49
C ASN A 352 -17.18 -43.64 29.85
N ASP A 353 -15.93 -43.18 29.97
CA ASP A 353 -15.43 -41.95 29.38
C ASP A 353 -14.81 -42.22 28.00
N ARG A 354 -14.89 -41.23 27.12
CA ARG A 354 -14.26 -41.25 25.79
C ARG A 354 -13.07 -40.28 25.81
N LEU A 355 -11.92 -40.71 25.34
CA LEU A 355 -10.72 -39.92 25.19
C LEU A 355 -10.35 -39.85 23.70
N LEU A 356 -10.55 -38.70 23.09
CA LEU A 356 -10.18 -38.40 21.72
C LEU A 356 -8.84 -37.66 21.73
N PHE A 357 -7.91 -38.00 20.85
CA PHE A 357 -6.63 -37.30 20.69
C PHE A 357 -6.05 -37.54 19.30
N GLY A 358 -5.12 -36.67 18.89
CA GLY A 358 -4.41 -36.85 17.63
C GLY A 358 -3.49 -35.70 17.24
N PRO A 359 -2.65 -35.93 16.23
CA PRO A 359 -1.87 -34.88 15.59
C PRO A 359 -2.73 -34.11 14.56
N LEU A 360 -2.33 -32.85 14.34
CA LEU A 360 -2.93 -32.02 13.31
C LEU A 360 -1.86 -31.21 12.56
N VAL A 361 -2.19 -30.86 11.33
CA VAL A 361 -1.49 -29.88 10.50
C VAL A 361 -2.49 -28.78 10.15
N GLU A 362 -2.05 -27.53 10.26
CA GLU A 362 -2.88 -26.39 9.89
C GLU A 362 -2.19 -25.55 8.83
N TYR A 363 -2.98 -25.00 7.94
CA TYR A 363 -2.55 -24.09 6.88
C TYR A 363 -3.55 -22.97 6.73
N GLY A 364 -3.06 -21.76 6.48
CA GLY A 364 -3.89 -20.62 6.10
C GLY A 364 -3.23 -19.74 5.05
N ARG A 365 -4.06 -19.14 4.21
CA ARG A 365 -3.66 -18.12 3.25
C ARG A 365 -4.74 -17.07 3.12
N GLY A 366 -4.34 -15.80 3.23
CA GLY A 366 -5.23 -14.67 3.13
C GLY A 366 -4.55 -13.41 2.62
N SER A 367 -5.35 -12.40 2.38
CA SER A 367 -4.94 -11.03 2.15
C SER A 367 -5.51 -10.12 3.24
N TYR A 368 -4.87 -8.99 3.44
CA TYR A 368 -5.35 -7.97 4.36
C TYR A 368 -5.16 -6.57 3.78
N ASP A 369 -6.03 -5.66 4.23
CA ASP A 369 -5.97 -4.23 3.97
C ASP A 369 -5.94 -3.51 5.32
N SER A 370 -4.97 -2.61 5.52
CA SER A 370 -4.80 -1.75 6.69
C SER A 370 -5.24 -0.33 6.37
N TYR A 371 -6.02 0.27 7.25
CA TYR A 371 -6.56 1.62 7.08
C TYR A 371 -6.24 2.46 8.33
N VAL A 372 -5.18 3.26 8.27
CA VAL A 372 -4.75 4.17 9.33
C VAL A 372 -4.84 5.60 8.84
N ASN A 373 -5.93 6.31 9.16
CA ASN A 373 -6.18 7.67 8.69
C ASN A 373 -6.07 7.77 7.15
N ALA A 374 -5.08 8.50 6.64
CA ALA A 374 -4.83 8.65 5.20
C ALA A 374 -3.87 7.58 4.63
N VAL A 375 -3.38 6.65 5.46
CA VAL A 375 -2.48 5.57 5.05
C VAL A 375 -3.29 4.32 4.78
N HIS A 376 -3.18 3.81 3.57
CA HIS A 376 -3.73 2.52 3.17
C HIS A 376 -2.59 1.60 2.77
N GLY A 377 -2.47 0.48 3.46
CA GLY A 377 -1.52 -0.57 3.15
C GLY A 377 -2.23 -1.88 2.89
N ASP A 378 -1.68 -2.70 2.03
CA ASP A 378 -2.19 -4.02 1.71
C ASP A 378 -1.09 -5.07 1.75
N GLY A 379 -1.49 -6.33 1.84
CA GLY A 379 -0.54 -7.44 1.83
C GLY A 379 -1.21 -8.80 1.93
N THR A 380 -0.37 -9.81 2.03
CA THR A 380 -0.80 -11.19 2.20
C THR A 380 -0.25 -11.80 3.50
N VAL A 381 -0.93 -12.83 3.98
CA VAL A 381 -0.48 -13.64 5.09
C VAL A 381 -0.66 -15.12 4.75
N ARG A 382 0.35 -15.90 5.06
CA ARG A 382 0.32 -17.36 4.98
C ARG A 382 0.86 -17.94 6.26
N TYR A 383 0.33 -19.06 6.69
CA TYR A 383 0.94 -19.82 7.78
C TYR A 383 0.85 -21.33 7.54
N LEU A 384 1.81 -22.03 8.11
CA LEU A 384 1.84 -23.49 8.18
C LEU A 384 2.24 -23.89 9.59
N GLY A 385 1.50 -24.80 10.17
CA GLY A 385 1.76 -25.28 11.50
C GLY A 385 1.44 -26.76 11.70
N VAL A 386 1.96 -27.28 12.77
CA VAL A 386 1.70 -28.64 13.26
C VAL A 386 1.28 -28.58 14.72
N GLY A 387 0.56 -29.58 15.17
CA GLY A 387 0.11 -29.60 16.56
C GLY A 387 -0.49 -30.93 16.98
N GLY A 388 -1.11 -30.89 18.14
CA GLY A 388 -1.85 -32.02 18.68
C GLY A 388 -2.99 -31.54 19.55
N PHE A 389 -3.94 -32.41 19.76
CA PHE A 389 -5.13 -32.13 20.56
C PHE A 389 -5.56 -33.33 21.41
N VAL A 390 -6.36 -33.01 22.41
CA VAL A 390 -7.01 -33.97 23.27
C VAL A 390 -8.40 -33.47 23.67
N ARG A 391 -9.40 -34.37 23.71
CA ARG A 391 -10.72 -34.11 24.27
C ARG A 391 -11.19 -35.33 25.06
N ARG A 392 -11.58 -35.10 26.30
CA ARG A 392 -12.18 -36.12 27.14
C ARG A 392 -13.66 -35.80 27.32
N GLU A 393 -14.51 -36.74 27.02
CA GLU A 393 -15.95 -36.65 27.22
C GLU A 393 -16.38 -37.65 28.30
N GLN A 394 -17.11 -37.16 29.28
CA GLN A 394 -17.64 -37.95 30.38
C GLN A 394 -19.08 -38.40 30.10
N THR A 395 -19.52 -39.46 30.79
CA THR A 395 -20.87 -40.03 30.64
C THR A 395 -22.00 -39.03 30.92
N ASN A 396 -21.76 -38.03 31.75
CA ASN A 396 -22.73 -36.97 32.07
C ASN A 396 -22.76 -35.85 31.03
N GLY A 397 -22.06 -36.01 29.89
CA GLY A 397 -21.96 -35.03 28.83
C GLY A 397 -20.92 -33.92 29.08
N MET A 398 -20.26 -33.87 30.22
CA MET A 398 -19.16 -32.93 30.44
C MET A 398 -17.96 -33.28 29.54
N PHE A 399 -17.33 -32.28 28.95
CA PHE A 399 -16.09 -32.45 28.21
C PHE A 399 -15.02 -31.45 28.63
N TYR A 400 -13.77 -31.87 28.46
CA TYR A 400 -12.57 -31.07 28.59
C TYR A 400 -11.75 -31.23 27.33
N GLU A 401 -11.27 -30.13 26.78
CA GLU A 401 -10.51 -30.15 25.52
C GLU A 401 -9.30 -29.23 25.57
N GLY A 402 -8.30 -29.55 24.76
CA GLY A 402 -7.12 -28.71 24.61
C GLY A 402 -6.36 -29.04 23.34
N SER A 403 -5.63 -28.07 22.84
CA SER A 403 -4.68 -28.24 21.74
C SER A 403 -3.45 -27.39 21.92
N LEU A 404 -2.37 -27.82 21.30
CA LEU A 404 -1.12 -27.09 21.21
C LEU A 404 -0.66 -27.09 19.74
N ARG A 405 -0.23 -25.94 19.22
CA ARG A 405 0.11 -25.73 17.83
C ARG A 405 1.36 -24.88 17.72
N PHE A 406 2.21 -25.18 16.76
CA PHE A 406 3.44 -24.45 16.47
C PHE A 406 3.56 -24.27 14.96
N GLY A 407 4.04 -23.14 14.52
CA GLY A 407 4.21 -22.91 13.10
C GLY A 407 4.95 -21.62 12.80
N ARG A 408 4.89 -21.27 11.53
CA ARG A 408 5.48 -20.05 11.00
C ARG A 408 4.45 -19.34 10.13
N SER A 409 4.41 -18.04 10.22
CA SER A 409 3.64 -17.14 9.36
C SER A 409 4.58 -16.31 8.51
N ASP A 410 4.30 -16.21 7.21
CA ASP A 410 4.94 -15.32 6.25
C ASP A 410 3.97 -14.19 5.93
N MET A 411 4.46 -12.97 5.88
CA MET A 411 3.66 -11.76 5.67
C MET A 411 4.39 -10.82 4.71
N ASP A 412 3.65 -10.15 3.84
CA ASP A 412 4.14 -9.02 3.06
C ASP A 412 3.28 -7.78 3.30
N TYR A 413 3.79 -6.63 2.93
CA TYR A 413 3.12 -5.34 3.04
C TYR A 413 3.55 -4.44 1.89
N ALA A 414 2.62 -3.69 1.33
CA ALA A 414 2.89 -2.61 0.40
C ALA A 414 1.97 -1.41 0.68
N ALA A 415 2.46 -0.21 0.43
CA ALA A 415 1.68 1.03 0.51
C ALA A 415 2.27 2.14 -0.35
N ASP A 416 1.41 3.01 -0.84
CA ASP A 416 1.76 4.29 -1.42
C ASP A 416 1.51 5.40 -0.40
N ILE A 417 2.58 5.87 0.24
CA ILE A 417 2.53 6.82 1.34
C ILE A 417 2.69 8.24 0.81
N ARG A 418 1.71 9.08 1.11
CA ARG A 418 1.78 10.50 0.75
C ARG A 418 2.67 11.26 1.75
N MET A 419 3.73 11.86 1.24
CA MET A 419 4.65 12.69 2.02
C MET A 419 4.84 14.03 1.30
N GLY A 420 4.49 15.12 1.98
CA GLY A 420 4.53 16.45 1.35
C GLY A 420 3.71 16.51 0.07
N SER A 421 4.35 16.93 -1.02
CA SER A 421 3.72 16.99 -2.34
C SER A 421 3.87 15.69 -3.14
N GLY A 422 4.67 14.73 -2.66
CA GLY A 422 4.99 13.49 -3.36
C GLY A 422 4.35 12.26 -2.74
N THR A 423 4.48 11.14 -3.46
CA THR A 423 4.11 9.80 -2.98
C THR A 423 5.35 8.92 -2.96
N VAL A 424 5.54 8.18 -1.88
CA VAL A 424 6.64 7.24 -1.70
C VAL A 424 6.04 5.83 -1.62
N HIS A 425 6.37 4.98 -2.58
CA HIS A 425 6.05 3.57 -2.49
C HIS A 425 6.97 2.89 -1.49
N THR A 426 6.37 2.13 -0.57
CA THR A 426 7.10 1.31 0.41
C THR A 426 6.56 -0.09 0.45
N SER A 427 7.44 -1.07 0.67
CA SER A 427 7.07 -2.47 0.80
C SER A 427 8.08 -3.21 1.66
N TYR A 428 7.67 -4.33 2.25
CA TYR A 428 8.54 -5.27 2.93
C TYR A 428 7.92 -6.66 2.97
N ASP A 429 8.79 -7.68 3.15
CA ASP A 429 8.44 -9.05 3.47
C ASP A 429 9.00 -9.38 4.85
N THR A 430 8.27 -10.15 5.64
CA THR A 430 8.73 -10.62 6.94
C THR A 430 8.07 -11.95 7.31
N ASP A 431 8.64 -12.61 8.31
CA ASP A 431 8.11 -13.85 8.86
C ASP A 431 8.21 -13.87 10.38
N ALA A 432 7.39 -14.69 11.02
CA ALA A 432 7.41 -14.89 12.44
C ALA A 432 6.98 -16.30 12.80
N ASN A 433 7.61 -16.87 13.83
CA ASN A 433 7.12 -18.11 14.42
C ASN A 433 5.90 -17.83 15.30
N TYR A 434 5.04 -18.82 15.46
CA TYR A 434 3.94 -18.73 16.41
C TYR A 434 3.77 -20.01 17.23
N ILE A 435 3.21 -19.82 18.41
CA ILE A 435 2.66 -20.87 19.25
C ILE A 435 1.20 -20.56 19.54
N GLY A 436 0.35 -21.56 19.40
CA GLY A 436 -1.07 -21.47 19.72
C GLY A 436 -1.47 -22.58 20.70
N ALA A 437 -2.27 -22.23 21.68
CA ALA A 437 -2.87 -23.17 22.60
C ALA A 437 -4.35 -22.87 22.79
N HIS A 438 -5.16 -23.88 23.03
CA HIS A 438 -6.50 -23.68 23.55
C HIS A 438 -6.80 -24.66 24.69
N LEU A 439 -7.65 -24.22 25.60
CA LEU A 439 -8.24 -25.01 26.65
C LEU A 439 -9.74 -24.76 26.67
N GLY A 440 -10.53 -25.81 26.78
CA GLY A 440 -11.97 -25.72 26.82
C GLY A 440 -12.61 -26.65 27.84
N ILE A 441 -13.75 -26.21 28.33
CA ILE A 441 -14.65 -27.01 29.17
C ILE A 441 -16.07 -26.78 28.63
N GLY A 442 -16.88 -27.80 28.65
CA GLY A 442 -18.27 -27.66 28.24
C GLY A 442 -19.13 -28.85 28.60
N GLN A 443 -20.37 -28.76 28.18
CA GLN A 443 -21.33 -29.85 28.37
C GLN A 443 -22.16 -30.02 27.10
N GLN A 444 -22.25 -31.26 26.67
CA GLN A 444 -23.14 -31.69 25.58
C GLN A 444 -24.30 -32.48 26.17
N VAL A 445 -25.53 -32.09 25.84
CA VAL A 445 -26.76 -32.72 26.30
C VAL A 445 -27.63 -33.03 25.10
N THR A 446 -28.07 -34.29 24.99
CA THR A 446 -29.02 -34.72 23.94
C THR A 446 -30.41 -34.80 24.54
N ALA A 447 -31.34 -34.04 24.01
CA ALA A 447 -32.75 -34.04 24.41
C ALA A 447 -33.48 -35.26 23.83
N LYS A 448 -34.68 -35.57 24.35
CA LYS A 448 -35.49 -36.72 23.91
C LYS A 448 -35.90 -36.68 22.43
N ASN A 449 -35.96 -35.50 21.83
CA ASN A 449 -36.27 -35.28 20.43
C ASN A 449 -35.00 -35.39 19.51
N GLY A 450 -33.83 -35.79 20.08
CA GLY A 450 -32.58 -35.89 19.37
C GLY A 450 -31.83 -34.57 19.20
N THR A 451 -32.35 -33.45 19.69
CA THR A 451 -31.62 -32.16 19.66
C THR A 451 -30.43 -32.23 20.60
N GLU A 452 -29.25 -31.99 20.06
CA GLU A 452 -28.02 -31.84 20.81
C GLU A 452 -27.79 -30.37 21.15
N ARG A 453 -27.41 -30.09 22.38
CA ARG A 453 -27.02 -28.77 22.85
C ARG A 453 -25.62 -28.85 23.46
N GLU A 454 -24.67 -28.14 22.88
CA GLU A 454 -23.34 -27.95 23.40
C GLU A 454 -23.22 -26.54 24.01
N MET A 455 -22.80 -26.45 25.27
CA MET A 455 -22.43 -25.22 25.94
C MET A 455 -20.95 -25.28 26.27
N TYR A 456 -20.22 -24.21 26.02
CA TYR A 456 -18.77 -24.23 26.20
C TYR A 456 -18.21 -22.92 26.73
N LEU A 457 -17.05 -23.02 27.37
CA LEU A 457 -16.13 -21.95 27.71
C LEU A 457 -14.76 -22.37 27.19
N ARG A 458 -14.18 -21.56 26.29
CA ARG A 458 -12.89 -21.83 25.65
C ARG A 458 -11.97 -20.65 25.86
N TYR A 459 -10.74 -20.94 26.25
CA TYR A 459 -9.64 -19.97 26.30
C TYR A 459 -8.66 -20.27 25.19
N PHE A 460 -8.27 -19.24 24.43
CA PHE A 460 -7.29 -19.32 23.36
C PHE A 460 -6.10 -18.43 23.71
N TYR A 461 -4.93 -18.97 23.56
CA TYR A 461 -3.68 -18.25 23.58
C TYR A 461 -3.00 -18.39 22.23
N THR A 462 -2.52 -17.28 21.67
CA THR A 462 -1.67 -17.29 20.49
C THR A 462 -0.60 -16.23 20.68
N ARG A 463 0.67 -16.66 20.64
CA ARG A 463 1.81 -15.78 20.56
C ARG A 463 2.41 -15.88 19.17
N GLN A 464 2.53 -14.76 18.48
CA GLN A 464 3.33 -14.58 17.28
C GLN A 464 4.57 -13.78 17.68
N ASP A 465 5.75 -14.30 17.37
CA ASP A 465 7.01 -13.63 17.71
C ASP A 465 7.13 -12.28 16.99
N GLY A 466 7.97 -11.40 17.53
CA GLY A 466 8.35 -10.17 16.88
C GLY A 466 9.19 -10.44 15.62
N ALA A 467 9.21 -9.47 14.74
CA ALA A 467 9.93 -9.54 13.47
C ALA A 467 10.69 -8.25 13.21
N SER A 468 11.65 -8.28 12.30
CA SER A 468 12.37 -7.10 11.81
C SER A 468 12.26 -7.03 10.31
N ALA A 469 12.09 -5.84 9.76
CA ALA A 469 12.07 -5.62 8.33
C ALA A 469 12.86 -4.36 7.94
N THR A 470 13.47 -4.43 6.77
CA THR A 470 13.99 -3.25 6.08
C THR A 470 13.08 -2.96 4.90
N LEU A 471 12.46 -1.81 4.90
CA LEU A 471 11.53 -1.38 3.88
C LEU A 471 12.26 -1.13 2.55
N SER A 472 11.54 -1.17 1.43
CA SER A 472 12.07 -0.78 0.11
C SER A 472 12.56 0.67 0.05
N THR A 473 12.16 1.51 1.01
CA THR A 473 12.67 2.87 1.23
C THR A 473 13.96 2.92 2.05
N GLY A 474 14.42 1.78 2.56
CA GLY A 474 15.62 1.66 3.38
C GLY A 474 15.41 1.95 4.87
N ASP A 475 14.18 2.24 5.31
CA ASP A 475 13.83 2.36 6.72
C ASP A 475 13.89 1.00 7.39
N ARG A 476 14.46 0.93 8.59
CA ARG A 476 14.49 -0.29 9.41
C ARG A 476 13.49 -0.21 10.54
N TYR A 477 12.64 -1.23 10.62
CA TYR A 477 11.63 -1.37 11.66
C TYR A 477 11.76 -2.71 12.37
N ASP A 478 11.58 -2.68 13.70
CA ASP A 478 11.34 -3.85 14.51
C ASP A 478 9.88 -3.86 14.96
N PHE A 479 9.21 -5.00 14.78
CA PHE A 479 7.83 -5.22 15.19
C PHE A 479 7.82 -6.03 16.48
N SER A 480 7.04 -5.58 17.47
CA SER A 480 6.87 -6.33 18.70
C SER A 480 6.05 -7.60 18.50
N ALA A 481 6.27 -8.60 19.35
CA ALA A 481 5.45 -9.80 19.39
C ALA A 481 3.98 -9.46 19.66
N VAL A 482 3.07 -10.31 19.17
CA VAL A 482 1.64 -10.22 19.44
C VAL A 482 1.24 -11.35 20.35
N ASP A 483 0.78 -11.03 21.56
CA ASP A 483 0.21 -11.97 22.52
C ASP A 483 -1.32 -11.80 22.54
N SER A 484 -2.05 -12.76 21.97
CA SER A 484 -3.51 -12.81 21.95
C SER A 484 -4.02 -13.75 23.05
N HIS A 485 -4.95 -13.26 23.87
CA HIS A 485 -5.58 -13.99 24.97
C HIS A 485 -7.08 -13.83 24.86
N ARG A 486 -7.79 -14.85 24.33
CA ARG A 486 -9.24 -14.76 24.09
C ARG A 486 -10.00 -15.74 24.96
N LEU A 487 -11.07 -15.25 25.56
CA LEU A 487 -12.05 -16.08 26.24
C LEU A 487 -13.34 -16.04 25.44
N ARG A 488 -13.82 -17.19 25.02
CA ARG A 488 -15.08 -17.35 24.26
C ARG A 488 -16.01 -18.28 25.00
N THR A 489 -17.28 -17.89 25.14
CA THR A 489 -18.34 -18.75 25.62
C THR A 489 -19.48 -18.77 24.63
N GLY A 490 -20.15 -19.89 24.52
CA GLY A 490 -21.23 -20.03 23.54
C GLY A 490 -22.13 -21.22 23.79
N VAL A 491 -23.20 -21.24 23.02
CA VAL A 491 -24.16 -22.34 22.95
C VAL A 491 -24.41 -22.68 21.49
N ARG A 492 -24.38 -23.97 21.18
CA ARG A 492 -24.65 -24.52 19.86
C ARG A 492 -25.71 -25.59 19.94
N TRP A 493 -26.71 -25.54 19.07
CA TRP A 493 -27.77 -26.53 18.94
C TRP A 493 -27.65 -27.24 17.59
N THR A 494 -27.71 -28.57 17.60
CA THR A 494 -27.84 -29.41 16.41
C THR A 494 -29.20 -30.09 16.45
N MET A 495 -30.09 -29.67 15.62
CA MET A 495 -31.50 -30.09 15.60
C MET A 495 -31.78 -31.01 14.42
N PRO A 496 -32.08 -32.30 14.66
CA PRO A 496 -32.44 -33.23 13.59
C PRO A 496 -33.63 -32.73 12.77
N GLN A 497 -33.51 -32.84 11.46
CA GLN A 497 -34.52 -32.49 10.45
C GLN A 497 -34.60 -33.58 9.39
N THR A 498 -35.64 -33.54 8.57
CA THR A 498 -35.73 -34.43 7.41
C THR A 498 -34.57 -34.19 6.44
N GLY A 499 -33.71 -35.17 6.26
CA GLY A 499 -32.57 -35.12 5.36
C GLY A 499 -31.28 -34.52 5.96
N GLY A 500 -31.25 -34.26 7.30
CA GLY A 500 -30.04 -33.76 7.94
C GLY A 500 -30.28 -33.18 9.35
N ALA A 501 -29.49 -32.17 9.70
CA ALA A 501 -29.67 -31.44 10.96
C ALA A 501 -29.36 -29.96 10.77
N LEU A 502 -30.22 -29.10 11.33
CA LEU A 502 -30.00 -27.66 11.41
C LEU A 502 -29.05 -27.36 12.58
N ILE A 503 -28.03 -26.56 12.32
CA ILE A 503 -27.11 -26.04 13.32
C ILE A 503 -27.44 -24.58 13.58
N LEU A 504 -27.64 -24.21 14.84
CA LEU A 504 -27.73 -22.83 15.29
C LEU A 504 -26.74 -22.61 16.43
N GLY A 505 -26.05 -21.49 16.40
CA GLY A 505 -25.07 -21.14 17.42
C GLY A 505 -25.08 -19.65 17.77
N THR A 506 -24.67 -19.36 18.98
CA THR A 506 -24.36 -18.00 19.41
C THR A 506 -23.17 -18.02 20.36
N SER A 507 -22.31 -17.04 20.22
CA SER A 507 -21.17 -16.91 21.11
C SER A 507 -20.82 -15.46 21.41
N VAL A 508 -20.10 -15.27 22.49
CA VAL A 508 -19.47 -14.01 22.85
C VAL A 508 -18.00 -14.27 23.19
N GLN A 509 -17.13 -13.36 22.79
CA GLN A 509 -15.71 -13.44 23.11
C GLN A 509 -15.14 -12.10 23.55
N TYR A 510 -14.09 -12.15 24.35
CA TYR A 510 -13.30 -11.00 24.72
C TYR A 510 -11.81 -11.28 24.47
N GLU A 511 -11.17 -10.37 23.74
CA GLU A 511 -9.72 -10.38 23.54
C GLU A 511 -9.08 -9.46 24.58
N PHE A 512 -8.18 -10.02 25.41
CA PHE A 512 -7.49 -9.30 26.48
C PHE A 512 -6.13 -8.77 26.04
N GLY A 513 -5.58 -9.27 24.93
CA GLY A 513 -4.27 -8.97 24.37
C GLY A 513 -4.35 -8.51 22.93
N GLY A 514 -3.32 -8.80 22.14
CA GLY A 514 -3.26 -8.49 20.72
C GLY A 514 -2.78 -7.09 20.41
N ASP A 515 -2.00 -6.49 21.31
CA ASP A 515 -1.28 -5.24 21.04
C ASP A 515 0.03 -5.55 20.28
N THR A 516 0.41 -4.67 19.38
CA THR A 516 1.72 -4.70 18.72
C THR A 516 2.18 -3.28 18.41
N SER A 517 3.45 -3.11 18.05
CA SER A 517 4.02 -1.80 17.70
C SER A 517 5.12 -1.97 16.66
N ALA A 518 5.38 -0.92 15.91
CA ALA A 518 6.55 -0.81 15.05
C ALA A 518 7.53 0.22 15.63
N THR A 519 8.77 -0.15 15.76
CA THR A 519 9.85 0.75 16.22
C THR A 519 10.80 1.02 15.07
N TYR A 520 10.84 2.26 14.63
CA TYR A 520 11.80 2.76 13.65
C TYR A 520 13.18 2.92 14.27
N HIS A 521 14.21 2.40 13.61
CA HIS A 521 15.61 2.56 13.98
C HIS A 521 16.31 3.48 13.00
N ARG A 522 16.55 4.71 13.44
CA ARG A 522 17.29 5.68 12.64
C ARG A 522 18.78 5.36 12.63
N PRO A 523 19.49 5.47 11.49
CA PRO A 523 20.95 5.48 11.48
C PRO A 523 21.50 6.54 12.45
N GLY A 524 22.41 6.16 13.34
CA GLY A 524 22.91 7.03 14.42
C GLY A 524 22.33 6.75 15.81
N GLY A 525 21.45 5.76 15.97
CA GLY A 525 21.09 5.15 17.27
C GLY A 525 19.81 5.66 17.92
N LEU A 526 19.04 6.54 17.28
CA LEU A 526 17.72 6.96 17.80
C LEU A 526 16.64 5.97 17.35
N SER A 527 15.69 5.69 18.24
CA SER A 527 14.55 4.80 17.97
C SER A 527 13.24 5.49 18.32
N TYR A 528 12.21 5.23 17.51
CA TYR A 528 10.88 5.83 17.66
C TYR A 528 9.83 4.74 17.50
N THR A 529 8.97 4.59 18.51
CA THR A 529 7.90 3.59 18.50
C THR A 529 6.56 4.20 18.12
N SER A 530 5.82 3.52 17.25
CA SER A 530 4.49 3.91 16.81
C SER A 530 3.43 3.76 17.89
N PRO A 531 2.27 4.45 17.77
CA PRO A 531 1.06 4.04 18.48
C PRO A 531 0.73 2.58 18.16
N SER A 532 0.36 1.80 19.18
CA SER A 532 0.10 0.36 19.04
C SER A 532 -1.30 0.09 18.47
N PRO A 533 -1.45 -0.61 17.35
CA PRO A 533 -2.71 -1.24 17.00
C PRO A 533 -3.06 -2.31 18.03
N SER A 534 -4.35 -2.48 18.35
CA SER A 534 -4.81 -3.38 19.40
C SER A 534 -6.05 -4.16 18.97
N LEU A 535 -6.01 -5.47 19.14
CA LEU A 535 -7.17 -6.36 18.93
C LEU A 535 -8.09 -6.43 20.15
N LYS A 536 -7.72 -5.84 21.29
CA LYS A 536 -8.49 -5.88 22.55
C LYS A 536 -9.93 -5.46 22.38
N GLY A 537 -10.84 -6.24 22.94
CA GLY A 537 -12.22 -5.89 23.03
C GLY A 537 -13.20 -7.03 22.85
N PHE A 538 -14.47 -6.68 22.88
CA PHE A 538 -15.62 -7.57 22.88
C PHE A 538 -16.12 -7.82 21.45
N SER A 539 -16.50 -9.08 21.17
CA SER A 539 -17.20 -9.47 19.93
C SER A 539 -18.24 -10.54 20.23
N GLY A 540 -19.29 -10.56 19.42
CA GLY A 540 -20.31 -11.59 19.46
C GLY A 540 -20.53 -12.22 18.09
N SER A 541 -21.08 -13.42 18.05
CA SER A 541 -21.40 -14.11 16.79
C SER A 541 -22.73 -14.84 16.84
N LEU A 542 -23.30 -15.03 15.64
CA LEU A 542 -24.43 -15.90 15.36
C LEU A 542 -24.05 -16.88 14.25
N GLU A 543 -24.29 -18.15 14.46
CA GLU A 543 -24.01 -19.25 13.54
C GLU A 543 -25.30 -19.87 13.04
N VAL A 544 -25.34 -20.16 11.72
CA VAL A 544 -26.35 -20.98 11.08
C VAL A 544 -25.65 -21.98 10.17
N GLY A 545 -26.01 -23.25 10.28
CA GLY A 545 -25.38 -24.31 9.48
C GLY A 545 -26.33 -25.46 9.19
N TRP A 546 -25.86 -26.34 8.33
CA TRP A 546 -26.56 -27.54 7.96
C TRP A 546 -25.60 -28.72 7.91
N LYS A 547 -26.01 -29.83 8.53
CA LYS A 547 -25.32 -31.12 8.48
C LYS A 547 -26.18 -32.10 7.73
N ALA A 548 -25.66 -32.77 6.70
CA ALA A 548 -26.40 -33.72 5.88
C ALA A 548 -25.57 -34.98 5.61
N ALA A 549 -26.23 -36.13 5.56
CA ALA A 549 -25.68 -37.37 5.01
C ALA A 549 -25.60 -37.20 3.48
N VAL A 550 -24.40 -37.26 2.91
CA VAL A 550 -24.16 -37.18 1.47
C VAL A 550 -24.18 -38.56 0.84
N ARG A 551 -23.73 -39.57 1.61
CA ARG A 551 -23.76 -41.00 1.29
C ARG A 551 -23.99 -41.78 2.59
N GLU A 552 -24.23 -43.10 2.50
CA GLU A 552 -24.42 -43.95 3.66
C GLU A 552 -23.29 -43.88 4.68
N ASN A 553 -22.06 -43.60 4.23
CA ASN A 553 -20.86 -43.52 5.04
C ASN A 553 -20.19 -42.12 5.02
N MET A 554 -20.89 -41.08 4.56
CA MET A 554 -20.31 -39.72 4.43
C MET A 554 -21.30 -38.65 4.86
N THR A 555 -20.93 -37.83 5.82
CA THR A 555 -21.67 -36.67 6.26
C THR A 555 -20.87 -35.41 5.97
N ALA A 556 -21.53 -34.41 5.44
CA ALA A 556 -20.95 -33.07 5.27
C ALA A 556 -21.67 -32.05 6.15
N ASN A 557 -20.93 -31.11 6.68
CA ASN A 557 -21.48 -29.94 7.36
C ASN A 557 -20.97 -28.65 6.73
N VAL A 558 -21.82 -27.64 6.70
CA VAL A 558 -21.48 -26.28 6.29
C VAL A 558 -22.13 -25.32 7.27
N ALA A 559 -21.37 -24.35 7.76
CA ALA A 559 -21.90 -23.32 8.64
C ALA A 559 -21.36 -21.92 8.25
N VAL A 560 -22.22 -20.94 8.41
CA VAL A 560 -21.91 -19.52 8.26
C VAL A 560 -22.05 -18.85 9.63
N GLU A 561 -21.05 -18.08 10.02
CA GLU A 561 -21.03 -17.34 11.27
C GLU A 561 -20.84 -15.86 11.00
N GLY A 562 -21.83 -15.04 11.41
CA GLY A 562 -21.78 -13.59 11.36
C GLY A 562 -21.23 -12.99 12.65
N TRP A 563 -20.26 -12.10 12.55
CA TRP A 563 -19.56 -11.46 13.65
C TRP A 563 -19.92 -9.99 13.81
N MET A 564 -19.98 -9.51 15.05
CA MET A 564 -20.22 -8.13 15.39
C MET A 564 -19.37 -7.68 16.60
N GLY A 565 -19.02 -6.40 16.67
CA GLY A 565 -18.20 -5.81 17.73
C GLY A 565 -16.80 -5.45 17.28
N LYS A 566 -15.79 -5.77 18.08
CA LYS A 566 -14.38 -5.51 17.78
C LYS A 566 -13.89 -6.26 16.55
N GLN A 567 -14.34 -7.50 16.38
CA GLN A 567 -14.28 -8.30 15.17
C GLN A 567 -15.69 -8.31 14.55
N ARG A 568 -15.78 -8.00 13.25
CA ARG A 568 -17.03 -8.00 12.50
C ARG A 568 -16.85 -8.59 11.11
N GLY A 569 -17.91 -9.13 10.52
CA GLY A 569 -17.90 -9.75 9.20
C GLY A 569 -18.47 -11.15 9.20
N VAL A 570 -17.99 -12.00 8.31
CA VAL A 570 -18.55 -13.35 8.10
C VAL A 570 -17.42 -14.37 8.02
N SER A 571 -17.62 -15.53 8.64
CA SER A 571 -16.82 -16.73 8.43
C SER A 571 -17.69 -17.89 7.94
N LEU A 572 -17.09 -18.74 7.12
CA LEU A 572 -17.67 -19.95 6.56
C LEU A 572 -16.81 -21.13 7.01
N SER A 573 -17.42 -22.21 7.45
CA SER A 573 -16.76 -23.48 7.73
C SER A 573 -17.44 -24.63 7.01
N ALA A 574 -16.63 -25.58 6.57
CA ALA A 574 -17.09 -26.84 6.02
C ALA A 574 -16.25 -27.99 6.56
N GLY A 575 -16.90 -29.08 6.85
CA GLY A 575 -16.28 -30.33 7.31
C GLY A 575 -16.89 -31.51 6.59
N VAL A 576 -16.09 -32.55 6.45
CA VAL A 576 -16.55 -33.85 5.92
C VAL A 576 -16.18 -34.90 6.95
N GLU A 577 -17.15 -35.71 7.28
CA GLU A 577 -17.02 -36.85 8.17
C GLU A 577 -17.20 -38.13 7.32
N TRP A 578 -16.25 -39.04 7.39
CA TRP A 578 -16.26 -40.28 6.59
C TRP A 578 -16.24 -41.48 7.51
N MET A 579 -17.31 -42.25 7.56
CA MET A 579 -17.38 -43.49 8.33
C MET A 579 -16.76 -44.64 7.53
N PHE A 580 -15.71 -45.26 8.01
CA PHE A 580 -14.99 -46.37 7.42
C PHE A 580 -15.57 -47.74 7.88
#